data_2262e3d3f01d3644afe9d296bc106154
#
_entry.id   2262e3d3f01d3644afe9d296bc106154
#
_cell.length_a   1.000
_cell.length_b   1.000
_cell.length_c   1.000
_cell.angle_alpha   90.00
_cell.angle_beta   90.00
_cell.angle_gamma   90.00
#
_symmetry.space_group_name_H-M   'P 1'
#
loop_
_entity.id
_entity.type
_entity.pdbx_description
1 polymer ?
#
loop_
_entity_poly.entity_id
_entity_poly.type
_entity_poly.pdbx_seq_one_letter_code
_entity_poly.pdbx_strand_id
1 'polypeptide(L)'
;MNHFKFLLILLLTANTVNSQDQRTIEIIQAGKSIRNSVEYPGANILQKDNDIRVILFHDGAKIESDLSYYYFNENSFKANGQVNFNQGDSLVLTSDYLEYDGTSKKAFAYGNVKLTRPDMKLETDTLYLDRTKNIAFYDSKGRVIDNDNILVSNSG
;
A
#
# COMPACT_ATOMS: atom_id res chain seq x y z
N MET A 1 43.47 58.07 7.89
CA MET A 1 43.74 56.88 7.08
C MET A 1 42.78 55.80 7.55
N ASN A 2 41.55 55.72 6.92
CA ASN A 2 40.44 54.90 7.39
C ASN A 2 40.47 53.57 6.65
N HIS A 3 40.69 52.49 7.40
CA HIS A 3 40.55 51.11 6.87
C HIS A 3 39.10 50.71 6.94
N PHE A 4 38.40 50.70 5.80
CA PHE A 4 37.06 50.17 5.62
C PHE A 4 37.17 48.63 5.49
N LYS A 5 36.83 47.90 6.57
CA LYS A 5 36.75 46.45 6.52
C LYS A 5 35.44 46.04 5.90
N PHE A 6 35.50 45.51 4.68
CA PHE A 6 34.37 44.92 3.96
C PHE A 6 34.10 43.53 4.59
N LEU A 7 33.05 43.43 5.34
CA LEU A 7 32.56 42.13 5.88
C LEU A 7 31.68 41.46 4.82
N LEU A 8 32.22 40.46 4.11
CA LEU A 8 31.48 39.65 3.14
C LEU A 8 30.65 38.62 3.92
N ILE A 9 29.35 38.90 4.09
CA ILE A 9 28.40 37.92 4.66
C ILE A 9 28.01 36.97 3.53
N LEU A 10 28.58 35.73 3.58
CA LEU A 10 28.20 34.62 2.71
C LEU A 10 26.89 34.06 3.23
N LEU A 11 25.74 34.41 2.64
CA LEU A 11 24.47 33.78 2.90
C LEU A 11 24.51 32.36 2.30
N LEU A 12 24.77 31.33 3.14
CA LEU A 12 24.49 29.95 2.81
C LEU A 12 22.97 29.76 2.87
N THR A 13 22.30 29.79 1.71
CA THR A 13 20.94 29.28 1.58
C THR A 13 21.00 27.77 1.66
N ALA A 14 20.72 27.21 2.81
CA ALA A 14 20.50 25.78 2.96
C ALA A 14 19.20 25.43 2.19
N ASN A 15 19.33 24.95 0.96
CA ASN A 15 18.25 24.26 0.28
C ASN A 15 18.01 22.96 1.04
N THR A 16 17.00 22.92 1.91
CA THR A 16 16.46 21.67 2.44
C THR A 16 15.77 20.97 1.27
N VAL A 17 16.52 20.11 0.59
CA VAL A 17 15.93 19.13 -0.32
C VAL A 17 15.09 18.23 0.60
N ASN A 18 13.78 18.43 0.60
CA ASN A 18 12.84 17.44 1.08
C ASN A 18 12.94 16.25 0.12
N SER A 19 13.90 15.37 0.37
CA SER A 19 13.85 14.02 -0.17
C SER A 19 12.61 13.39 0.46
N GLN A 20 11.51 13.34 -0.28
CA GLN A 20 10.44 12.41 0.03
C GLN A 20 11.10 11.04 -0.07
N ASP A 21 11.31 10.43 1.09
CA ASP A 21 11.81 9.06 1.22
C ASP A 21 10.77 8.14 0.56
N GLN A 22 10.92 7.95 -0.74
CA GLN A 22 10.06 7.09 -1.56
C GLN A 22 10.46 5.66 -1.23
N ARG A 23 9.92 5.16 -0.11
CA ARG A 23 10.15 3.79 0.31
C ARG A 23 9.69 2.86 -0.79
N THR A 24 10.56 1.93 -1.17
CA THR A 24 10.23 0.87 -2.13
C THR A 24 9.51 -0.27 -1.41
N ILE A 25 8.66 -0.97 -2.15
CA ILE A 25 8.05 -2.21 -1.67
C ILE A 25 9.16 -3.26 -1.53
N GLU A 26 9.23 -3.87 -0.37
CA GLU A 26 10.22 -4.90 -0.02
C GLU A 26 9.58 -6.29 -0.06
N ILE A 27 10.30 -7.26 -0.64
CA ILE A 27 9.94 -8.68 -0.56
C ILE A 27 10.54 -9.21 0.73
N ILE A 28 9.71 -9.54 1.71
CA ILE A 28 10.15 -10.13 2.99
C ILE A 28 10.27 -11.65 2.86
N GLN A 29 9.29 -12.27 2.17
CA GLN A 29 9.21 -13.73 2.04
C GLN A 29 8.46 -14.12 0.78
N ALA A 30 8.89 -15.22 0.14
CA ALA A 30 8.11 -15.95 -0.86
C ALA A 30 8.51 -17.44 -0.83
N GLY A 31 7.56 -18.32 -1.06
CA GLY A 31 7.85 -19.76 -1.21
C GLY A 31 8.61 -20.05 -2.49
N LYS A 32 8.16 -19.44 -3.60
CA LYS A 32 8.81 -19.49 -4.92
C LYS A 32 8.85 -18.12 -5.56
N SER A 33 9.90 -17.88 -6.37
CA SER A 33 10.01 -16.70 -7.22
C SER A 33 10.29 -17.13 -8.65
N ILE A 34 9.47 -16.69 -9.59
CA ILE A 34 9.54 -17.06 -11.00
C ILE A 34 9.52 -15.78 -11.83
N ARG A 35 10.25 -15.78 -12.94
CA ARG A 35 10.17 -14.69 -13.93
C ARG A 35 9.66 -15.25 -15.26
N ASN A 36 8.56 -14.73 -15.75
CA ASN A 36 8.01 -15.02 -17.07
C ASN A 36 7.83 -13.71 -17.84
N SER A 37 8.86 -13.28 -18.54
CA SER A 37 8.89 -12.00 -19.25
C SER A 37 8.01 -11.95 -20.50
N VAL A 38 7.50 -13.07 -20.97
CA VAL A 38 6.60 -13.16 -22.13
C VAL A 38 5.16 -12.89 -21.72
N GLU A 39 4.72 -13.54 -20.65
CA GLU A 39 3.32 -13.44 -20.18
C GLU A 39 3.13 -12.28 -19.21
N TYR A 40 4.15 -12.01 -18.36
CA TYR A 40 4.11 -10.95 -17.35
C TYR A 40 5.39 -10.10 -17.44
N PRO A 41 5.52 -9.25 -18.49
CA PRO A 41 6.70 -8.41 -18.67
C PRO A 41 6.89 -7.48 -17.47
N GLY A 42 8.11 -7.43 -16.95
CA GLY A 42 8.49 -6.59 -15.80
C GLY A 42 8.14 -7.14 -14.43
N ALA A 43 7.33 -8.20 -14.33
CA ALA A 43 6.94 -8.77 -13.04
C ALA A 43 7.90 -9.86 -12.53
N ASN A 44 8.15 -9.85 -11.22
CA ASN A 44 8.57 -11.04 -10.47
C ASN A 44 7.31 -11.72 -9.93
N ILE A 45 7.09 -12.98 -10.29
CA ILE A 45 5.97 -13.77 -9.82
C ILE A 45 6.38 -14.46 -8.53
N LEU A 46 5.78 -14.08 -7.43
CA LEU A 46 6.01 -14.61 -6.10
C LEU A 46 4.86 -15.53 -5.73
N GLN A 47 5.14 -16.75 -5.35
CA GLN A 47 4.13 -17.76 -5.06
C GLN A 47 4.34 -18.37 -3.68
N LYS A 48 3.23 -18.72 -3.06
CA LYS A 48 3.20 -19.60 -1.89
C LYS A 48 3.78 -20.97 -2.26
N ASP A 49 4.52 -21.56 -1.34
CA ASP A 49 4.94 -22.96 -1.39
C ASP A 49 4.75 -23.60 -0.02
N ASN A 50 3.93 -24.63 0.04
CA ASN A 50 3.46 -25.20 1.30
C ASN A 50 2.86 -24.13 2.23
N ASP A 51 3.39 -23.96 3.44
CA ASP A 51 2.94 -22.95 4.41
C ASP A 51 3.65 -21.60 4.29
N ILE A 52 4.63 -21.50 3.37
CA ILE A 52 5.40 -20.26 3.16
C ILE A 52 4.63 -19.36 2.20
N ARG A 53 3.90 -18.38 2.76
CA ARG A 53 3.15 -17.39 1.99
C ARG A 53 4.06 -16.29 1.44
N VAL A 54 3.56 -15.55 0.47
CA VAL A 54 4.20 -14.30 0.02
C VAL A 54 3.96 -13.23 1.08
N ILE A 55 5.03 -12.55 1.47
CA ILE A 55 4.98 -11.39 2.37
C ILE A 55 5.74 -10.24 1.72
N LEU A 56 5.01 -9.14 1.48
CA LEU A 56 5.55 -7.87 1.06
C LEU A 56 5.44 -6.86 2.21
N PHE A 57 6.30 -5.86 2.21
CA PHE A 57 6.25 -4.78 3.19
C PHE A 57 6.42 -3.42 2.52
N HIS A 58 5.62 -2.45 2.92
CA HIS A 58 5.77 -1.08 2.44
C HIS A 58 5.22 -0.08 3.44
N ASP A 59 6.07 0.85 3.86
CA ASP A 59 5.69 2.02 4.67
C ASP A 59 4.81 1.66 5.88
N GLY A 60 5.27 0.69 6.69
CA GLY A 60 4.58 0.23 7.89
C GLY A 60 3.43 -0.75 7.64
N ALA A 61 3.13 -1.09 6.39
CA ALA A 61 2.12 -2.10 6.06
C ALA A 61 2.76 -3.42 5.66
N LYS A 62 2.27 -4.53 6.21
CA LYS A 62 2.58 -5.90 5.83
C LYS A 62 1.47 -6.45 4.95
N ILE A 63 1.82 -7.03 3.80
CA ILE A 63 0.87 -7.62 2.87
C ILE A 63 1.19 -9.11 2.71
N GLU A 64 0.21 -9.96 2.97
CA GLU A 64 0.30 -11.41 2.79
C GLU A 64 -0.63 -11.87 1.67
N SER A 65 -0.18 -12.84 0.86
CA SER A 65 -0.98 -13.42 -0.22
C SER A 65 -0.49 -14.82 -0.58
N ASP A 66 -1.25 -15.53 -1.41
CA ASP A 66 -0.80 -16.80 -1.98
C ASP A 66 0.00 -16.61 -3.28
N LEU A 67 -0.28 -15.52 -4.02
CA LEU A 67 0.37 -15.17 -5.28
C LEU A 67 0.51 -13.65 -5.38
N SER A 68 1.69 -13.15 -5.77
CA SER A 68 1.89 -11.73 -6.09
C SER A 68 2.69 -11.55 -7.36
N TYR A 69 2.28 -10.62 -8.19
CA TYR A 69 3.04 -10.10 -9.32
C TYR A 69 3.68 -8.78 -8.87
N TYR A 70 4.97 -8.80 -8.62
CA TYR A 70 5.70 -7.62 -8.12
C TYR A 70 6.46 -6.94 -9.25
N TYR A 71 6.18 -5.65 -9.46
CA TYR A 71 6.76 -4.78 -10.48
C TYR A 71 7.72 -3.80 -9.80
N PHE A 72 9.00 -4.15 -9.78
CA PHE A 72 10.03 -3.37 -9.09
C PHE A 72 10.15 -1.93 -9.62
N ASN A 73 10.20 -1.78 -10.95
CA ASN A 73 10.39 -0.47 -11.58
C ASN A 73 9.21 0.48 -11.34
N GLU A 74 8.01 -0.05 -11.28
CA GLU A 74 6.77 0.69 -11.02
C GLU A 74 6.49 0.87 -9.52
N ASN A 75 7.29 0.25 -8.65
CA ASN A 75 7.04 0.18 -7.22
C ASN A 75 5.60 -0.26 -6.89
N SER A 76 5.12 -1.32 -7.55
CA SER A 76 3.74 -1.77 -7.45
C SER A 76 3.62 -3.29 -7.39
N PHE A 77 2.48 -3.79 -6.95
CA PHE A 77 2.17 -5.23 -7.01
C PHE A 77 0.68 -5.49 -7.21
N LYS A 78 0.38 -6.70 -7.69
CA LYS A 78 -0.96 -7.31 -7.73
C LYS A 78 -0.91 -8.60 -6.93
N ALA A 79 -1.76 -8.73 -5.93
CA ALA A 79 -1.81 -9.87 -5.03
C ALA A 79 -3.12 -10.63 -5.18
N ASN A 80 -3.06 -11.95 -5.08
CA ASN A 80 -4.19 -12.86 -5.22
C ASN A 80 -4.16 -13.93 -4.12
N GLY A 81 -5.33 -14.38 -3.73
CA GLY A 81 -5.54 -15.48 -2.79
C GLY A 81 -5.33 -15.06 -1.34
N GLN A 82 -6.43 -15.00 -0.58
CA GLN A 82 -6.46 -14.70 0.85
C GLN A 82 -5.58 -13.50 1.21
N VAL A 83 -5.73 -12.39 0.48
CA VAL A 83 -4.92 -11.20 0.70
C VAL A 83 -5.21 -10.62 2.07
N ASN A 84 -4.16 -10.31 2.82
CA ASN A 84 -4.22 -9.62 4.10
C ASN A 84 -3.24 -8.44 4.08
N PHE A 85 -3.78 -7.24 4.03
CA PHE A 85 -3.04 -6.00 4.15
C PHE A 85 -3.21 -5.47 5.57
N ASN A 86 -2.13 -5.42 6.34
CA ASN A 86 -2.14 -5.05 7.74
C ASN A 86 -1.20 -3.88 8.01
N GLN A 87 -1.75 -2.79 8.55
CA GLN A 87 -1.02 -1.61 8.99
C GLN A 87 -1.11 -1.47 10.53
N GLY A 88 -0.59 -2.48 11.22
CA GLY A 88 -0.64 -2.53 12.70
C GLY A 88 -2.06 -2.45 13.24
N ASP A 89 -2.23 -1.71 14.33
CA ASP A 89 -3.53 -1.56 15.01
C ASP A 89 -4.48 -0.58 14.29
N SER A 90 -3.99 0.12 13.26
CA SER A 90 -4.77 1.19 12.62
C SER A 90 -5.70 0.70 11.51
N LEU A 91 -5.33 -0.36 10.79
CA LEU A 91 -6.08 -0.85 9.64
C LEU A 91 -5.70 -2.28 9.28
N VAL A 92 -6.73 -3.12 9.09
CA VAL A 92 -6.61 -4.43 8.46
C VAL A 92 -7.59 -4.51 7.30
N LEU A 93 -7.09 -4.83 6.10
CA LEU A 93 -7.89 -5.05 4.89
C LEU A 93 -7.67 -6.49 4.42
N THR A 94 -8.75 -7.25 4.25
CA THR A 94 -8.73 -8.57 3.63
C THR A 94 -9.53 -8.59 2.34
N SER A 95 -9.09 -9.36 1.34
CA SER A 95 -9.76 -9.50 0.05
C SER A 95 -9.27 -10.74 -0.69
N ASP A 96 -9.92 -11.09 -1.79
CA ASP A 96 -9.43 -12.13 -2.70
C ASP A 96 -8.34 -11.60 -3.63
N TYR A 97 -8.39 -10.31 -3.97
CA TYR A 97 -7.47 -9.61 -4.87
C TYR A 97 -7.14 -8.20 -4.35
N LEU A 98 -5.89 -7.77 -4.55
CA LEU A 98 -5.42 -6.43 -4.22
C LEU A 98 -4.41 -5.95 -5.27
N GLU A 99 -4.62 -4.76 -5.82
CA GLU A 99 -3.59 -3.97 -6.51
C GLU A 99 -3.09 -2.87 -5.57
N TYR A 100 -1.79 -2.61 -5.59
CA TYR A 100 -1.19 -1.57 -4.77
C TYR A 100 -0.08 -0.84 -5.52
N ASP A 101 -0.15 0.46 -5.50
CA ASP A 101 0.88 1.38 -6.00
C ASP A 101 1.60 2.01 -4.81
N GLY A 102 2.88 1.66 -4.62
CA GLY A 102 3.69 2.12 -3.50
C GLY A 102 4.07 3.61 -3.63
N THR A 103 4.13 4.14 -4.83
CA THR A 103 4.46 5.54 -5.08
C THR A 103 3.32 6.46 -4.65
N SER A 104 2.10 6.18 -5.09
CA SER A 104 0.90 6.94 -4.73
C SER A 104 0.26 6.49 -3.42
N LYS A 105 0.68 5.34 -2.89
CA LYS A 105 0.12 4.66 -1.69
C LYS A 105 -1.38 4.39 -1.82
N LYS A 106 -1.83 4.08 -3.04
CA LYS A 106 -3.20 3.74 -3.34
C LYS A 106 -3.36 2.23 -3.52
N ALA A 107 -4.49 1.72 -3.07
CA ALA A 107 -4.87 0.33 -3.25
C ALA A 107 -6.27 0.20 -3.87
N PHE A 108 -6.47 -0.87 -4.65
CA PHE A 108 -7.75 -1.35 -5.11
C PHE A 108 -7.92 -2.80 -4.66
N ALA A 109 -8.96 -3.09 -3.89
CA ALA A 109 -9.29 -4.42 -3.42
C ALA A 109 -10.59 -4.90 -4.06
N TYR A 110 -10.65 -6.20 -4.36
CA TYR A 110 -11.80 -6.84 -4.98
C TYR A 110 -12.03 -8.23 -4.41
N GLY A 111 -13.31 -8.60 -4.28
CA GLY A 111 -13.81 -9.89 -3.81
C GLY A 111 -13.71 -10.06 -2.30
N ASN A 112 -14.84 -10.29 -1.65
CA ASN A 112 -14.95 -10.52 -0.21
C ASN A 112 -14.20 -9.49 0.66
N VAL A 113 -14.26 -8.21 0.26
CA VAL A 113 -13.49 -7.15 0.89
C VAL A 113 -14.00 -6.85 2.29
N LYS A 114 -13.10 -6.87 3.27
CA LYS A 114 -13.37 -6.45 4.64
C LYS A 114 -12.28 -5.48 5.09
N LEU A 115 -12.69 -4.27 5.45
CA LEU A 115 -11.83 -3.26 6.07
C LEU A 115 -12.19 -3.16 7.55
N THR A 116 -11.21 -3.32 8.41
CA THR A 116 -11.37 -3.19 9.87
C THR A 116 -10.46 -2.09 10.38
N ARG A 117 -11.04 -1.18 11.14
CA ARG A 117 -10.37 -0.17 11.96
C ARG A 117 -10.84 -0.32 13.41
N PRO A 118 -10.20 0.33 14.39
CA PRO A 118 -10.59 0.22 15.79
C PRO A 118 -12.07 0.54 16.07
N ASP A 119 -12.61 1.50 15.34
CA ASP A 119 -13.95 2.07 15.51
C ASP A 119 -14.95 1.67 14.42
N MET A 120 -14.49 1.00 13.34
CA MET A 120 -15.32 0.76 12.16
C MET A 120 -14.98 -0.55 11.47
N LYS A 121 -16.00 -1.22 10.92
CA LYS A 121 -15.86 -2.33 9.97
C LYS A 121 -16.66 -2.03 8.72
N LEU A 122 -16.07 -2.31 7.56
CA LEU A 122 -16.73 -2.23 6.26
C LEU A 122 -16.63 -3.58 5.56
N GLU A 123 -17.74 -4.06 5.02
CA GLU A 123 -17.83 -5.24 4.14
C GLU A 123 -18.38 -4.81 2.79
N THR A 124 -17.71 -5.16 1.69
CA THR A 124 -18.09 -4.77 0.33
C THR A 124 -17.43 -5.72 -0.70
N ASP A 125 -17.78 -5.60 -1.99
CA ASP A 125 -17.11 -6.34 -3.06
C ASP A 125 -15.91 -5.60 -3.65
N THR A 126 -15.92 -4.26 -3.62
CA THR A 126 -14.86 -3.42 -4.17
C THR A 126 -14.50 -2.31 -3.19
N LEU A 127 -13.21 -1.99 -3.09
CA LEU A 127 -12.73 -0.91 -2.23
C LEU A 127 -11.52 -0.22 -2.86
N TYR A 128 -11.55 1.10 -2.88
CA TYR A 128 -10.43 1.97 -3.20
C TYR A 128 -9.91 2.60 -1.92
N LEU A 129 -8.62 2.49 -1.65
CA LEU A 129 -7.96 3.04 -0.46
C LEU A 129 -6.88 4.04 -0.90
N ASP A 130 -6.94 5.25 -0.36
CA ASP A 130 -5.87 6.25 -0.45
C ASP A 130 -5.26 6.44 0.94
N ARG A 131 -4.09 5.82 1.16
CA ARG A 131 -3.39 5.87 2.45
C ARG A 131 -2.82 7.25 2.75
N THR A 132 -2.51 8.03 1.72
CA THR A 132 -1.99 9.39 1.89
C THR A 132 -3.03 10.33 2.46
N LYS A 133 -4.27 10.16 2.00
CA LYS A 133 -5.43 10.96 2.46
C LYS A 133 -6.20 10.32 3.61
N ASN A 134 -5.88 9.06 3.94
CA ASN A 134 -6.61 8.24 4.89
C ASN A 134 -8.12 8.10 4.54
N ILE A 135 -8.41 7.92 3.25
CA ILE A 135 -9.77 7.79 2.71
C ILE A 135 -9.94 6.40 2.12
N ALA A 136 -11.09 5.78 2.39
CA ALA A 136 -11.57 4.58 1.72
C ALA A 136 -12.90 4.90 1.01
N PHE A 137 -13.05 4.41 -0.22
CA PHE A 137 -14.23 4.57 -1.06
C PHE A 137 -14.66 3.24 -1.67
N TYR A 138 -15.96 2.97 -1.73
CA TYR A 138 -16.54 1.79 -2.39
C TYR A 138 -17.71 2.20 -3.30
N ASP A 139 -17.85 1.50 -4.41
CA ASP A 139 -18.86 1.72 -5.46
C ASP A 139 -19.73 0.48 -5.73
N SER A 140 -19.76 -0.44 -4.79
CA SER A 140 -20.60 -1.62 -4.76
C SER A 140 -21.41 -1.64 -3.45
N LYS A 141 -22.35 -2.60 -3.32
CA LYS A 141 -23.09 -2.72 -2.08
C LYS A 141 -22.13 -2.90 -0.90
N GLY A 142 -22.24 -2.02 0.10
CA GLY A 142 -21.41 -2.03 1.29
C GLY A 142 -22.23 -2.02 2.57
N ARG A 143 -21.65 -2.63 3.61
CA ARG A 143 -22.18 -2.64 4.98
C ARG A 143 -21.13 -2.07 5.89
N VAL A 144 -21.39 -0.90 6.44
CA VAL A 144 -20.53 -0.23 7.43
C VAL A 144 -21.12 -0.47 8.82
N ILE A 145 -20.28 -0.88 9.75
CA ILE A 145 -20.61 -1.03 11.17
C ILE A 145 -19.69 -0.08 11.93
N ASP A 146 -20.28 0.89 12.59
CA ASP A 146 -19.63 1.88 13.43
C ASP A 146 -20.26 1.85 14.80
N ASN A 147 -19.53 1.37 15.80
CA ASN A 147 -20.05 1.09 17.15
C ASN A 147 -21.38 0.30 17.08
N ASP A 148 -22.50 0.93 17.46
CA ASP A 148 -23.83 0.32 17.47
C ASP A 148 -24.64 0.60 16.19
N ASN A 149 -24.09 1.33 15.23
CA ASN A 149 -24.79 1.72 14.01
C ASN A 149 -24.42 0.80 12.84
N ILE A 150 -25.41 0.47 12.03
CA ILE A 150 -25.23 -0.29 10.78
C ILE A 150 -25.79 0.54 9.65
N LEU A 151 -24.93 0.87 8.70
CA LEU A 151 -25.30 1.52 7.44
C LEU A 151 -25.13 0.54 6.29
N VAL A 152 -26.14 0.44 5.43
CA VAL A 152 -26.07 -0.31 4.17
C VAL A 152 -26.33 0.66 3.03
N SER A 153 -25.41 0.70 2.06
CA SER A 153 -25.54 1.58 0.89
C SER A 153 -24.92 0.93 -0.34
N ASN A 154 -25.20 1.49 -1.53
CA ASN A 154 -24.61 1.02 -2.79
C ASN A 154 -23.27 1.70 -3.12
N SER A 155 -22.89 2.69 -2.34
CA SER A 155 -21.60 3.41 -2.45
C SER A 155 -21.32 4.20 -1.16
N GLY A 156 -20.07 4.48 -0.96
CA GLY A 156 -19.65 5.29 0.20
C GLY A 156 -18.15 5.50 0.25
#